data_265c027267af00e994caf7827e224368
#
_entry.id   265c027267af00e994caf7827e224368
#
_cell.length_a   1.000
_cell.length_b   1.000
_cell.length_c   1.000
_cell.angle_alpha   90.00
_cell.angle_beta   90.00
_cell.angle_gamma   90.00
#
_symmetry.space_group_name_H-M   'P 1'
#
loop_
_entity.id
_entity.type
_entity.pdbx_description
1 polymer ?
#
loop_
_entity_poly.entity_id
_entity_poly.type
_entity_poly.pdbx_seq_one_letter_code
_entity_poly.pdbx_strand_id
1 'polypeptide(L)'
;GIQVITLLYYNMKHSWNLGGPEAPVVPHQDMVPYSTAWQDCGTAVQAAVEVPEERLATRCETFFVLPDLPHGKFNNEKTKRVLGWQPRYHVEGLWNKDFRTPPDNLHEAF
;
A
#
# COMPACT_ATOMS: atom_id res chain seq x y z
N GLY A 1 -9.31 -27.45 -5.14
CA GLY A 1 -8.75 -26.63 -6.22
C GLY A 1 -7.66 -25.69 -5.74
N ILE A 2 -6.98 -25.03 -6.67
CA ILE A 2 -5.93 -24.08 -6.38
C ILE A 2 -6.55 -22.70 -6.18
N GLN A 3 -6.11 -22.00 -5.12
CA GLN A 3 -6.37 -20.59 -4.88
C GLN A 3 -5.19 -19.78 -5.38
N VAL A 4 -5.45 -18.69 -6.10
CA VAL A 4 -4.43 -17.77 -6.58
C VAL A 4 -4.72 -16.38 -6.02
N ILE A 5 -3.79 -15.87 -5.24
CA ILE A 5 -3.84 -14.52 -4.70
C ILE A 5 -2.70 -13.72 -5.32
N THR A 6 -3.05 -12.65 -6.03
CA THR A 6 -2.10 -11.72 -6.62
C THR A 6 -2.03 -10.47 -5.75
N LEU A 7 -0.83 -10.15 -5.28
CA LEU A 7 -0.55 -8.92 -4.55
C LEU A 7 0.15 -7.93 -5.49
N LEU A 8 -0.45 -6.77 -5.68
CA LEU A 8 0.11 -5.71 -6.52
C LEU A 8 0.74 -4.63 -5.64
N TYR A 9 2.04 -4.48 -5.79
CA TYR A 9 2.84 -3.47 -5.14
C TYR A 9 3.24 -2.37 -6.12
N TYR A 10 3.51 -1.21 -5.57
CA TYR A 10 4.10 -0.12 -6.33
C TYR A 10 5.24 0.50 -5.53
N ASN A 11 6.41 0.65 -6.16
CA ASN A 11 7.57 1.34 -5.62
C ASN A 11 7.89 0.96 -4.16
N MET A 12 8.30 -0.29 -3.95
CA MET A 12 8.69 -0.77 -2.62
C MET A 12 9.94 -0.04 -2.11
N LYS A 13 9.87 0.46 -0.87
CA LYS A 13 10.93 1.22 -0.22
C LYS A 13 11.31 0.62 1.12
N HIS A 14 12.56 0.81 1.50
CA HIS A 14 12.98 0.52 2.87
C HIS A 14 12.24 1.44 3.84
N SER A 15 11.83 0.93 5.00
CA SER A 15 11.10 1.69 6.02
C SER A 15 11.79 2.97 6.45
N TRP A 16 13.10 3.00 6.44
CA TRP A 16 13.89 4.19 6.78
C TRP A 16 13.60 5.39 5.87
N ASN A 17 13.15 5.13 4.66
CA ASN A 17 12.78 6.17 3.70
C ASN A 17 11.31 6.58 3.79
N LEU A 18 10.53 5.97 4.70
CA LEU A 18 9.08 6.14 4.76
C LEU A 18 8.56 6.66 6.10
N GLY A 19 9.44 7.23 6.94
CA GLY A 19 9.00 7.85 8.19
C GLY A 19 8.23 6.93 9.13
N GLY A 20 8.48 5.62 9.08
CA GLY A 20 7.85 4.66 9.99
C GLY A 20 8.29 4.89 11.45
N PRO A 21 7.68 4.18 12.41
CA PRO A 21 7.95 4.39 13.84
C PRO A 21 9.40 4.18 14.25
N GLU A 22 10.18 3.50 13.42
CA GLU A 22 11.60 3.22 13.65
C GLU A 22 12.53 4.05 12.74
N ALA A 23 11.96 4.87 11.86
CA ALA A 23 12.76 5.61 10.91
C ALA A 23 13.35 6.87 11.53
N PRO A 24 14.62 7.17 11.29
CA PRO A 24 15.13 8.51 11.53
C PRO A 24 14.34 9.51 10.68
N VAL A 25 14.17 10.73 11.19
CA VAL A 25 13.59 11.80 10.38
C VAL A 25 14.50 12.04 9.19
N VAL A 26 14.13 11.52 8.04
CA VAL A 26 14.88 11.73 6.81
C VAL A 26 14.35 13.00 6.15
N PRO A 27 15.23 13.96 5.83
CA PRO A 27 14.81 15.15 5.10
C PRO A 27 14.20 14.74 3.75
N HIS A 28 13.19 15.47 3.36
CA HIS A 28 12.38 15.31 2.17
C HIS A 28 13.09 14.65 1.00
N GLN A 29 12.71 13.43 0.70
CA GLN A 29 13.00 12.81 -0.57
C GLN A 29 11.77 12.94 -1.46
N ASP A 30 12.00 13.06 -2.77
CA ASP A 30 10.91 12.96 -3.74
C ASP A 30 10.31 11.56 -3.66
N MET A 31 9.19 11.47 -2.97
CA MET A 31 8.47 10.21 -2.85
C MET A 31 7.48 10.08 -4.00
N VAL A 32 7.57 8.96 -4.67
CA VAL A 32 6.55 8.58 -5.64
C VAL A 32 5.29 8.19 -4.86
N PRO A 33 4.11 8.68 -5.23
CA PRO A 33 2.86 8.21 -4.65
C PRO A 33 2.77 6.67 -4.70
N TYR A 34 2.09 6.08 -3.75
CA TYR A 34 1.96 4.62 -3.59
C TYR A 34 3.25 3.88 -3.18
N SER A 35 4.29 4.58 -2.74
CA SER A 35 5.46 3.90 -2.17
C SER A 35 5.06 3.10 -0.94
N THR A 36 5.44 1.83 -0.91
CA THR A 36 5.06 0.89 0.16
C THR A 36 6.30 0.38 0.87
N ALA A 37 6.27 0.35 2.20
CA ALA A 37 7.38 -0.17 2.99
C ALA A 37 7.55 -1.68 2.77
N TRP A 38 8.78 -2.16 2.76
CA TRP A 38 9.06 -3.60 2.66
C TRP A 38 8.37 -4.42 3.77
N GLN A 39 8.32 -3.88 4.99
CA GLN A 39 7.64 -4.55 6.10
C GLN A 39 6.14 -4.68 5.84
N ASP A 40 5.52 -3.65 5.27
CA ASP A 40 4.10 -3.69 4.90
C ASP A 40 3.86 -4.68 3.75
N CYS A 41 4.81 -4.79 2.81
CA CYS A 41 4.75 -5.83 1.78
C CYS A 41 4.80 -7.23 2.40
N GLY A 42 5.70 -7.46 3.35
CA GLY A 42 5.84 -8.75 4.04
C GLY A 42 4.59 -9.13 4.84
N THR A 43 4.02 -8.20 5.59
CA THR A 43 2.78 -8.46 6.35
C THR A 43 1.58 -8.72 5.45
N ALA A 44 1.55 -8.14 4.25
CA ALA A 44 0.51 -8.44 3.27
C ALA A 44 0.63 -9.86 2.71
N VAL A 45 1.85 -10.35 2.47
CA VAL A 45 2.08 -11.76 2.10
C VAL A 45 1.60 -12.68 3.20
N GLN A 46 1.95 -12.41 4.44
CA GLN A 46 1.48 -13.19 5.58
C GLN A 46 -0.06 -13.21 5.65
N ALA A 47 -0.70 -12.06 5.53
CA ALA A 47 -2.16 -11.96 5.54
C ALA A 47 -2.80 -12.77 4.39
N ALA A 48 -2.18 -12.77 3.21
CA ALA A 48 -2.67 -13.55 2.08
C ALA A 48 -2.54 -15.06 2.29
N VAL A 49 -1.47 -15.51 2.95
CA VAL A 49 -1.28 -16.94 3.28
C VAL A 49 -2.27 -17.40 4.36
N GLU A 50 -2.60 -16.54 5.31
CA GLU A 50 -3.43 -16.86 6.46
C GLU A 50 -4.94 -16.60 6.22
N VAL A 51 -5.32 -15.95 5.11
CA VAL A 51 -6.73 -15.61 4.87
C VAL A 51 -7.58 -16.87 4.76
N PRO A 52 -8.71 -16.94 5.48
CA PRO A 52 -9.63 -18.05 5.33
C PRO A 52 -10.25 -18.07 3.92
N GLU A 53 -10.35 -19.25 3.34
CA GLU A 53 -10.89 -19.44 1.98
C GLU A 53 -12.28 -18.81 1.79
N GLU A 54 -13.11 -18.88 2.82
CA GLU A 54 -14.47 -18.33 2.79
C GLU A 54 -14.54 -16.81 2.69
N ARG A 55 -13.43 -16.11 2.93
CA ARG A 55 -13.35 -14.65 2.70
C ARG A 55 -13.06 -14.28 1.26
N LEU A 56 -12.61 -15.22 0.47
CA LEU A 56 -12.29 -14.99 -0.93
C LEU A 56 -13.53 -15.17 -1.79
N ALA A 57 -13.89 -14.16 -2.56
CA ALA A 57 -15.07 -14.22 -3.43
C ALA A 57 -14.88 -15.19 -4.61
N THR A 58 -13.66 -15.33 -5.08
CA THR A 58 -13.30 -16.22 -6.19
C THR A 58 -11.97 -16.93 -5.92
N ARG A 59 -11.63 -17.89 -6.78
CA ARG A 59 -10.36 -18.62 -6.70
C ARG A 59 -9.15 -17.79 -7.15
N CYS A 60 -9.38 -16.70 -7.87
CA CYS A 60 -8.33 -15.82 -8.35
C CYS A 60 -8.65 -14.41 -7.89
N GLU A 61 -7.96 -13.92 -6.90
CA GLU A 61 -8.17 -12.60 -6.31
C GLU A 61 -6.94 -11.73 -6.44
N THR A 62 -7.15 -10.45 -6.71
CA THR A 62 -6.09 -9.45 -6.80
C THR A 62 -6.29 -8.37 -5.76
N PHE A 63 -5.22 -8.03 -5.05
CA PHE A 63 -5.23 -7.04 -3.98
C PHE A 63 -4.13 -6.00 -4.19
N PHE A 64 -4.49 -4.72 -4.05
CA PHE A 64 -3.52 -3.64 -4.01
C PHE A 64 -2.94 -3.53 -2.61
N VAL A 65 -1.62 -3.65 -2.52
CA VAL A 65 -0.87 -3.46 -1.26
C VAL A 65 -0.21 -2.09 -1.31
N LEU A 66 -0.94 -1.10 -0.85
CA LEU A 66 -0.59 0.31 -0.92
C LEU A 66 -0.75 0.96 0.46
N PRO A 67 0.01 2.02 0.76
CA PRO A 67 -0.22 2.82 1.96
C PRO A 67 -1.57 3.52 1.89
N ASP A 68 -2.00 4.08 3.01
CA ASP A 68 -3.17 4.96 3.04
C ASP A 68 -2.82 6.28 2.34
N LEU A 69 -3.59 6.62 1.32
CA LEU A 69 -3.35 7.77 0.47
C LEU A 69 -4.55 8.71 0.51
N PRO A 70 -4.31 10.03 0.49
CA PRO A 70 -5.40 11.01 0.51
C PRO A 70 -6.15 11.11 -0.81
N HIS A 71 -5.58 10.60 -1.89
CA HIS A 71 -6.25 10.54 -3.19
C HIS A 71 -6.49 9.09 -3.59
N GLY A 72 -7.63 8.81 -4.18
CA GLY A 72 -8.16 7.48 -4.28
C GLY A 72 -8.20 6.87 -5.68
N LYS A 73 -7.23 7.15 -6.57
CA LYS A 73 -7.21 6.49 -7.88
C LYS A 73 -7.06 4.97 -7.75
N PHE A 74 -6.13 4.55 -6.89
CA PHE A 74 -6.00 3.17 -6.44
C PHE A 74 -6.06 3.18 -4.92
N ASN A 75 -6.70 2.21 -4.33
CA ASN A 75 -6.85 2.16 -2.88
C ASN A 75 -6.65 0.73 -2.36
N ASN A 76 -6.49 0.63 -1.06
CA ASN A 76 -6.24 -0.62 -0.35
C ASN A 76 -7.47 -1.15 0.41
N GLU A 77 -8.65 -0.62 0.13
CA GLU A 77 -9.87 -0.96 0.87
C GLU A 77 -10.22 -2.45 0.80
N LYS A 78 -10.15 -3.05 -0.38
CA LYS A 78 -10.39 -4.48 -0.55
C LYS A 78 -9.38 -5.30 0.24
N THR A 79 -8.11 -4.91 0.22
CA THR A 79 -7.03 -5.59 0.94
C THR A 79 -7.27 -5.57 2.44
N LYS A 80 -7.63 -4.43 2.99
CA LYS A 80 -8.00 -4.30 4.41
C LYS A 80 -9.19 -5.18 4.77
N ARG A 81 -10.26 -5.08 3.99
CA ARG A 81 -11.52 -5.77 4.27
C ARG A 81 -11.40 -7.28 4.16
N VAL A 82 -10.76 -7.78 3.11
CA VAL A 82 -10.71 -9.23 2.84
C VAL A 82 -9.55 -9.89 3.58
N LEU A 83 -8.34 -9.34 3.47
CA LEU A 83 -7.16 -9.93 4.10
C LEU A 83 -6.98 -9.54 5.57
N GLY A 84 -7.67 -8.51 6.05
CA GLY A 84 -7.46 -7.97 7.39
C GLY A 84 -6.10 -7.28 7.56
N TRP A 85 -5.47 -6.88 6.47
CA TRP A 85 -4.17 -6.22 6.47
C TRP A 85 -4.31 -4.72 6.71
N GLN A 86 -3.33 -4.12 7.38
CA GLN A 86 -3.23 -2.68 7.61
C GLN A 86 -1.80 -2.21 7.34
N PRO A 87 -1.59 -1.11 6.60
CA PRO A 87 -0.26 -0.52 6.48
C PRO A 87 0.16 0.09 7.82
N ARG A 88 1.42 -0.10 8.19
CA ARG A 88 2.01 0.45 9.42
C ARG A 88 2.74 1.76 9.18
N TYR A 89 3.13 2.03 7.94
CA TYR A 89 3.95 3.18 7.58
C TYR A 89 3.09 4.22 6.86
N HIS A 90 3.20 5.48 7.31
CA HIS A 90 2.44 6.61 6.79
C HIS A 90 3.37 7.51 5.98
N VAL A 91 3.02 7.75 4.74
CA VAL A 91 3.89 8.42 3.76
C VAL A 91 3.52 9.87 3.48
N GLU A 92 2.39 10.34 3.99
CA GLU A 92 1.86 11.66 3.67
C GLU A 92 2.83 12.80 4.04
N GLY A 93 3.56 12.64 5.15
CA GLY A 93 4.52 13.64 5.63
C GLY A 93 5.82 13.71 4.84
N LEU A 94 6.05 12.75 3.95
CA LEU A 94 7.30 12.63 3.18
C LEU A 94 7.19 13.19 1.76
N TRP A 95 5.99 13.60 1.34
CA TRP A 95 5.78 14.08 -0.01
C TRP A 95 6.23 15.52 -0.17
N ASN A 96 7.00 15.76 -1.21
CA ASN A 96 7.43 17.11 -1.59
C ASN A 96 6.33 17.92 -2.27
N LYS A 97 5.34 17.20 -2.81
CA LYS A 97 4.23 17.80 -3.55
C LYS A 97 2.96 17.67 -2.74
N ASP A 98 2.07 18.61 -2.92
CA ASP A 98 0.75 18.52 -2.31
C ASP A 98 -0.14 17.55 -3.09
N PHE A 99 -0.20 16.31 -2.63
CA PHE A 99 -1.09 15.29 -3.15
C PHE A 99 -2.37 15.12 -2.32
N ARG A 100 -2.60 15.98 -1.34
CA ARG A 100 -3.75 15.88 -0.45
C ARG A 100 -5.06 16.19 -1.16
N THR A 101 -5.00 17.07 -2.15
CA THR A 101 -6.14 17.35 -3.02
C THR A 101 -5.95 16.60 -4.33
N PRO A 102 -6.83 15.65 -4.68
CA PRO A 102 -6.72 14.94 -5.94
C PRO A 102 -6.76 15.93 -7.11
N PRO A 103 -5.81 15.89 -8.05
CA PRO A 103 -5.91 16.69 -9.25
C PRO A 103 -7.02 16.16 -10.16
N ASP A 104 -7.60 17.03 -10.98
CA ASP A 104 -8.63 16.65 -11.94
C ASP A 104 -8.14 15.54 -12.90
N ASN A 105 -6.85 15.55 -13.21
CA ASN A 105 -6.18 14.57 -14.06
C ASN A 105 -5.21 13.73 -13.22
N LEU A 106 -5.73 12.77 -12.45
CA LEU A 106 -4.92 11.92 -11.60
C LEU A 106 -3.81 11.16 -12.34
N HIS A 107 -4.05 10.77 -13.59
CA HIS A 107 -3.07 10.10 -14.42
C HIS A 107 -1.84 10.97 -14.75
N GLU A 108 -1.97 12.28 -14.70
CA GLU A 108 -0.88 13.22 -14.91
C GLU A 108 -0.07 13.50 -13.62
N ALA A 109 -0.59 13.08 -12.46
CA ALA A 109 0.06 13.27 -11.17
C ALA A 109 1.17 12.24 -10.90
N PHE A 110 1.23 11.22 -11.70
CA PHE A 110 2.16 10.09 -11.60
C PHE A 110 2.99 9.97 -12.87
#